data_637f9587b6d89d2e079e1b9afa530e24
#
_entry.id   637f9587b6d89d2e079e1b9afa530e24
#
_cell.length_a   1.000
_cell.length_b   1.000
_cell.length_c   1.000
_cell.angle_alpha   90.00
_cell.angle_beta   90.00
_cell.angle_gamma   90.00
#
_symmetry.space_group_name_H-M   'P 1'
#
loop_
_entity.id
_entity.type
_entity.pdbx_description
1 polymer ?
#
loop_
_entity_poly.entity_id
_entity_poly.type
_entity_poly.pdbx_seq_one_letter_code
_entity_poly.pdbx_strand_id
1 'polypeptide(L)' 'MKYFKHFEMWNEEKIVHYYQPENTDLICIPEDENNKDYARIVKEVAEGTSTIEEVDDTPE' A
#
# COMPACT_ATOMS: atom_id res chain seq x y z
N MET A 1 9.17 7.63 -6.20
CA MET A 1 7.92 7.05 -6.69
C MET A 1 6.87 7.07 -5.59
N LYS A 2 5.62 7.16 -5.94
CA LYS A 2 4.52 7.19 -4.98
C LYS A 2 3.71 5.92 -5.07
N TYR A 3 3.32 5.38 -3.90
CA TYR A 3 2.45 4.23 -3.81
C TYR A 3 1.18 4.61 -3.06
N PHE A 4 0.05 4.06 -3.46
CA PHE A 4 -1.21 4.22 -2.74
C PHE A 4 -1.44 3.00 -1.88
N LYS A 5 -1.74 3.22 -0.60
CA LYS A 5 -2.06 2.16 0.35
C LYS A 5 -3.56 2.15 0.56
N HIS A 6 -4.24 1.18 -0.03
CA HIS A 6 -5.69 1.04 0.10
C HIS A 6 -6.03 0.26 1.35
N PHE A 7 -6.86 0.83 2.20
CA PHE A 7 -7.25 0.22 3.47
C PHE A 7 -8.72 0.46 3.77
N GLU A 8 -9.24 -0.30 4.72
CA GLU A 8 -10.61 -0.19 5.20
C GLU A 8 -10.59 -0.23 6.73
N MET A 9 -11.39 0.62 7.37
CA MET A 9 -11.55 0.60 8.82
C MET A 9 -12.73 -0.29 9.18
N TRP A 10 -12.52 -1.24 10.06
CA TRP A 10 -13.54 -2.16 10.52
C TRP A 10 -13.42 -2.36 12.03
N ASN A 11 -14.48 -2.00 12.78
CA ASN A 11 -14.47 -2.09 14.25
C ASN A 11 -13.22 -1.45 14.88
N GLU A 12 -12.86 -0.27 14.40
CA GLU A 12 -11.69 0.47 14.84
C GLU A 12 -10.34 -0.17 14.46
N GLU A 13 -10.38 -1.24 13.67
CA GLU A 13 -9.17 -1.86 13.14
C GLU A 13 -8.93 -1.45 11.70
N LYS A 14 -7.67 -1.20 11.38
CA LYS A 14 -7.25 -0.85 10.04
C LYS A 14 -6.87 -2.12 9.28
N ILE A 15 -7.61 -2.41 8.21
CA ILE A 15 -7.35 -3.57 7.37
C ILE A 15 -6.76 -3.07 6.05
N VAL A 16 -5.50 -3.39 5.81
CA VAL A 16 -4.82 -3.01 4.57
C VAL A 16 -5.13 -4.06 3.49
N HIS A 17 -5.68 -3.59 2.37
CA HIS A 17 -6.04 -4.47 1.26
C HIS A 17 -4.86 -4.69 0.31
N TYR A 18 -4.26 -3.59 -0.17
CA TYR A 18 -3.15 -3.69 -1.11
C TYR A 18 -2.46 -2.35 -1.28
N TYR A 19 -1.28 -2.40 -1.89
CA TYR A 19 -0.56 -1.22 -2.34
C TYR A 19 -0.61 -1.16 -3.86
N GLN A 20 -0.63 0.06 -4.41
CA GLN A 20 -0.72 0.26 -5.85
C GLN A 20 0.24 1.37 -6.27
N PRO A 21 1.14 1.11 -7.26
CA PRO A 21 1.99 2.17 -7.79
C PRO A 21 1.17 3.26 -8.48
N GLU A 22 1.62 4.51 -8.37
CA GLU A 22 0.89 5.63 -8.97
C GLU A 22 0.84 5.59 -10.51
N ASN A 23 1.79 4.88 -11.14
CA ASN A 23 1.90 4.83 -12.58
C ASN A 23 1.08 3.72 -13.24
N THR A 24 0.40 2.91 -12.46
CA THR A 24 -0.46 1.84 -12.99
C THR A 24 -1.54 1.47 -11.99
N ASP A 25 -2.73 1.17 -12.49
CA ASP A 25 -3.84 0.67 -11.69
C ASP A 25 -4.08 -0.82 -11.93
N LEU A 26 -3.15 -1.48 -12.65
CA LEU A 26 -3.26 -2.89 -12.97
C LEU A 26 -2.57 -3.81 -11.96
N ILE A 27 -1.76 -3.25 -11.07
CA ILE A 27 -0.96 -4.00 -10.11
C ILE A 27 -1.51 -3.79 -8.71
N CYS A 28 -1.84 -4.88 -8.02
CA CYS A 28 -2.25 -4.86 -6.62
C CYS A 28 -1.23 -5.66 -5.82
N ILE A 29 -0.54 -5.00 -4.88
CA ILE A 29 0.53 -5.61 -4.11
C ILE A 29 0.03 -5.87 -2.69
N PRO A 30 -0.09 -7.13 -2.24
CA PRO A 30 -0.57 -7.42 -0.89
C PRO A 30 0.45 -7.02 0.16
N GLU A 31 -0.01 -6.71 1.36
CA GLU A 31 0.86 -6.44 2.50
C GLU A 31 1.34 -7.79 3.07
N ASP A 32 2.35 -8.34 2.44
CA ASP A 32 2.91 -9.65 2.78
C ASP A 32 4.43 -9.56 2.73
N GLU A 33 5.08 -9.83 3.86
CA GLU A 33 6.53 -9.77 3.98
C GLU A 33 7.25 -10.71 3.03
N ASN A 34 6.58 -11.76 2.58
CA ASN A 34 7.13 -12.71 1.63
C ASN A 34 6.94 -12.27 0.17
N ASN A 35 6.19 -11.19 -0.05
CA ASN A 35 5.99 -10.66 -1.39
C ASN A 35 7.15 -9.73 -1.75
N LYS A 36 7.80 -10.01 -2.88
CA LYS A 36 8.97 -9.23 -3.30
C LYS A 36 8.64 -7.77 -3.59
N ASP A 37 7.47 -7.51 -4.15
CA ASP A 37 7.06 -6.15 -4.48
C ASP A 37 6.79 -5.35 -3.21
N TYR A 38 6.15 -5.96 -2.22
CA TYR A 38 5.92 -5.32 -0.94
C TYR A 38 7.25 -5.01 -0.23
N ALA A 39 8.17 -5.97 -0.22
CA ALA A 39 9.49 -5.78 0.37
C ALA A 39 10.23 -4.62 -0.29
N ARG A 40 10.09 -4.48 -1.61
CA ARG A 40 10.68 -3.36 -2.35
C ARG A 40 10.07 -2.03 -1.95
N ILE A 41 8.76 -1.97 -1.78
CA ILE A 41 8.08 -0.75 -1.33
C ILE A 41 8.60 -0.32 0.04
N VAL A 42 8.69 -1.24 0.98
CA VAL A 42 9.19 -0.96 2.33
C VAL A 42 10.61 -0.42 2.27
N LYS A 43 11.46 -1.03 1.46
CA LYS A 43 12.84 -0.60 1.29
C LYS A 43 12.93 0.80 0.70
N GLU A 44 12.19 1.07 -0.35
CA GLU A 44 12.20 2.39 -1.03
C GLU A 44 11.72 3.50 -0.09
N VAL A 45 10.70 3.21 0.70
CA VAL A 45 10.18 4.19 1.67
C VAL A 45 11.20 4.44 2.77
N ALA A 46 11.86 3.38 3.26
CA ALA A 46 12.90 3.51 4.27
C ALA A 46 14.10 4.31 3.77
N GLU A 47 14.43 4.19 2.49
CA GLU A 47 15.52 4.92 1.86
C GLU A 47 15.14 6.36 1.47
N GLY A 48 13.84 6.68 1.53
CA GLY A 48 13.34 8.00 1.17
C GLY A 48 13.20 8.22 -0.33
N THR A 49 13.29 7.17 -1.14
CA THR A 49 13.14 7.27 -2.60
C THR A 49 11.68 7.15 -3.05
N SER A 50 10.80 6.72 -2.16
CA SER A 50 9.38 6.59 -2.43
C SER A 50 8.56 7.04 -1.24
N THR A 51 7.28 7.37 -1.50
CA THR A 51 6.34 7.75 -0.46
C THR A 51 5.08 6.92 -0.57
N ILE A 52 4.33 6.84 0.54
CA ILE A 52 3.05 6.13 0.59
C ILE A 52 1.96 7.11 0.94
N GLU A 53 0.89 7.13 0.13
CA GLU A 53 -0.32 7.89 0.43
C GLU A 53 -1.43 6.90 0.79
N GLU A 54 -2.06 7.12 1.93
CA GLU A 54 -3.16 6.26 2.36
C GLU A 54 -4.47 6.64 1.69
N VAL A 55 -5.19 5.63 1.20
CA VAL A 55 -6.50 5.78 0.57
C VAL A 55 -7.51 4.99 1.40
N ASP A 56 -8.47 5.68 1.99
CA ASP A 56 -9.50 5.07 2.82
C ASP A 56 -10.64 4.58 1.93
N ASP A 57 -10.77 3.27 1.79
CA ASP A 57 -11.81 2.62 1.01
C ASP A 57 -12.98 2.13 1.89
N THR A 58 -13.06 2.60 3.13
CA THR A 58 -14.11 2.19 4.05
C THR A 58 -15.49 2.53 3.46
N PRO A 59 -16.38 1.55 3.31
CA PRO A 59 -17.74 1.82 2.81
C PRO A 59 -18.55 2.63 3.82
N GLU A 60 -19.39 3.51 3.31
CA GLU A 60 -20.31 4.30 4.15
C GLU A 60 -21.57 3.53 4.45
#